data_1ac7a293362969cd645d6aa5c92837fe
#
_entry.id   1ac7a293362969cd645d6aa5c92837fe
#
_cell.length_a   1.000
_cell.length_b   1.000
_cell.length_c   1.000
_cell.angle_alpha   90.00
_cell.angle_beta   90.00
_cell.angle_gamma   90.00
#
_symmetry.space_group_name_H-M   'P 1'
#
loop_
_entity.id
_entity.type
_entity.pdbx_description
1 polymer ?
#
loop_
_entity_poly.entity_id
_entity_poly.type
_entity_poly.pdbx_seq_one_letter_code
_entity_poly.pdbx_strand_id
1 'polypeptide(L)'
;MTRTPPSARPPGRPRAGLDAEVFAATLRTVQELGYARATVERIAAAAGIAKTTIYRRWPSKGALIVDCLLDAFGPVPLKEGADRAELMSSTIRWIAATIGEPGVGDAFAGVFSDAVSDPALREILSARLQDPYRLALQDALDEPENRVLFFIDSVVGTLLHRMGMTGEPMVDADVDALVAMVLPHFARDVGPT
;
A
#
# COMPACT_ATOMS: atom_id res chain seq x y z
N MET A 1 -50.95 -12.29 31.44
CA MET A 1 -50.37 -11.70 30.22
C MET A 1 -48.89 -11.41 30.52
N THR A 2 -48.03 -12.33 30.18
CA THR A 2 -46.57 -12.27 30.43
C THR A 2 -45.91 -11.60 29.22
N ARG A 3 -45.36 -10.40 29.41
CA ARG A 3 -44.59 -9.67 28.39
C ARG A 3 -43.23 -10.34 28.24
N THR A 4 -42.95 -10.91 27.06
CA THR A 4 -41.62 -11.37 26.64
C THR A 4 -40.67 -10.17 26.51
N PRO A 5 -39.49 -10.17 27.11
CA PRO A 5 -38.49 -9.10 26.94
C PRO A 5 -37.95 -9.08 25.50
N PRO A 6 -37.61 -7.89 24.95
CA PRO A 6 -37.05 -7.79 23.60
C PRO A 6 -35.69 -8.48 23.53
N SER A 7 -35.53 -9.31 22.51
CA SER A 7 -34.28 -10.01 22.16
C SER A 7 -33.15 -8.98 22.03
N ALA A 8 -32.08 -9.19 22.79
CA ALA A 8 -30.87 -8.39 22.70
C ALA A 8 -30.24 -8.56 21.30
N ARG A 9 -29.98 -7.44 20.61
CA ARG A 9 -29.25 -7.39 19.36
C ARG A 9 -27.88 -8.05 19.57
N PRO A 10 -27.44 -8.96 18.67
CA PRO A 10 -26.14 -9.57 18.81
C PRO A 10 -25.05 -8.49 18.82
N PRO A 11 -23.97 -8.67 19.60
CA PRO A 11 -22.87 -7.71 19.67
C PRO A 11 -22.28 -7.53 18.27
N GLY A 12 -22.11 -6.27 17.86
CA GLY A 12 -21.51 -5.92 16.55
C GLY A 12 -20.13 -6.53 16.42
N ARG A 13 -19.81 -7.02 15.21
CA ARG A 13 -18.52 -7.61 14.83
C ARG A 13 -17.35 -6.74 15.31
N PRO A 14 -16.23 -7.30 15.82
CA PRO A 14 -15.08 -6.53 16.27
C PRO A 14 -14.57 -5.60 15.16
N ARG A 15 -14.18 -4.37 15.49
CA ARG A 15 -13.82 -3.32 14.54
C ARG A 15 -12.70 -3.74 13.57
N ALA A 16 -11.66 -4.41 14.06
CA ALA A 16 -10.53 -4.89 13.25
C ALA A 16 -10.95 -5.95 12.19
N GLY A 17 -11.88 -6.84 12.52
CA GLY A 17 -12.36 -7.86 11.57
C GLY A 17 -13.17 -7.26 10.42
N LEU A 18 -13.91 -6.17 10.67
CA LEU A 18 -14.67 -5.49 9.60
C LEU A 18 -13.73 -4.76 8.62
N ASP A 19 -12.66 -4.14 9.12
CA ASP A 19 -11.72 -3.41 8.26
C ASP A 19 -10.99 -4.37 7.32
N ALA A 20 -10.50 -5.51 7.83
CA ALA A 20 -9.88 -6.55 7.01
C ALA A 20 -10.82 -7.10 5.92
N GLU A 21 -12.11 -7.27 6.23
CA GLU A 21 -13.11 -7.71 5.22
C GLU A 21 -13.34 -6.65 4.15
N VAL A 22 -13.40 -5.37 4.53
CA VAL A 22 -13.53 -4.26 3.57
C VAL A 22 -12.29 -4.15 2.71
N PHE A 23 -11.09 -4.29 3.27
CA PHE A 23 -9.83 -4.23 2.51
C PHE A 23 -9.75 -5.38 1.51
N ALA A 24 -10.01 -6.62 1.94
CA ALA A 24 -10.04 -7.76 1.03
C ALA A 24 -11.10 -7.59 -0.08
N ALA A 25 -12.29 -7.08 0.23
CA ALA A 25 -13.30 -6.79 -0.77
C ALA A 25 -12.88 -5.68 -1.73
N THR A 26 -12.18 -4.65 -1.22
CA THR A 26 -11.66 -3.54 -2.01
C THR A 26 -10.65 -4.03 -3.04
N LEU A 27 -9.62 -4.75 -2.61
CA LEU A 27 -8.57 -5.25 -3.50
C LEU A 27 -9.11 -6.24 -4.54
N ARG A 28 -10.00 -7.16 -4.14
CA ARG A 28 -10.71 -8.05 -5.11
C ARG A 28 -11.52 -7.25 -6.14
N THR A 29 -12.27 -6.23 -5.70
CA THR A 29 -13.07 -5.40 -6.62
C THR A 29 -12.18 -4.62 -7.59
N VAL A 30 -11.03 -4.14 -7.12
CA VAL A 30 -10.04 -3.47 -7.97
C VAL A 30 -9.44 -4.45 -8.97
N GLN A 31 -9.06 -5.64 -8.54
CA GLN A 31 -8.52 -6.69 -9.41
C GLN A 31 -9.51 -7.09 -10.52
N GLU A 32 -10.78 -7.31 -10.15
CA GLU A 32 -11.81 -7.81 -11.09
C GLU A 32 -12.29 -6.74 -12.07
N LEU A 33 -12.40 -5.49 -11.64
CA LEU A 33 -13.04 -4.41 -12.40
C LEU A 33 -12.07 -3.33 -12.89
N GLY A 34 -10.85 -3.30 -12.35
CA GLY A 34 -9.92 -2.18 -12.45
C GLY A 34 -10.28 -1.04 -11.51
N TYR A 35 -9.28 -0.24 -11.13
CA TYR A 35 -9.41 0.86 -10.15
C TYR A 35 -10.56 1.83 -10.47
N ALA A 36 -10.68 2.28 -11.73
CA ALA A 36 -11.68 3.27 -12.11
C ALA A 36 -13.13 2.81 -11.86
N ARG A 37 -13.40 1.51 -12.07
CA ARG A 37 -14.75 0.92 -11.90
C ARG A 37 -14.99 0.36 -10.50
N ALA A 38 -13.98 0.27 -9.65
CA ALA A 38 -14.10 -0.11 -8.25
C ALA A 38 -14.66 1.07 -7.45
N THR A 39 -16.00 1.26 -7.50
CA THR A 39 -16.69 2.30 -6.73
C THR A 39 -16.97 1.85 -5.30
N VAL A 40 -17.16 2.82 -4.38
CA VAL A 40 -17.50 2.51 -2.97
C VAL A 40 -18.78 1.68 -2.86
N GLU A 41 -19.75 1.87 -3.76
CA GLU A 41 -20.98 1.07 -3.81
C GLU A 41 -20.68 -0.40 -4.13
N ARG A 42 -19.81 -0.68 -5.10
CA ARG A 42 -19.42 -2.04 -5.48
C ARG A 42 -18.60 -2.71 -4.39
N ILE A 43 -17.68 -1.97 -3.79
CA ILE A 43 -16.90 -2.44 -2.64
C ILE A 43 -17.82 -2.79 -1.47
N ALA A 44 -18.78 -1.92 -1.13
CA ALA A 44 -19.74 -2.16 -0.07
C ALA A 44 -20.59 -3.42 -0.33
N ALA A 45 -21.06 -3.59 -1.58
CA ALA A 45 -21.79 -4.78 -1.99
C ALA A 45 -20.91 -6.06 -1.88
N ALA A 46 -19.65 -6.00 -2.33
CA ALA A 46 -18.71 -7.11 -2.23
C ALA A 46 -18.33 -7.47 -0.78
N ALA A 47 -18.29 -6.47 0.13
CA ALA A 47 -18.06 -6.65 1.55
C ALA A 47 -19.34 -7.05 2.34
N GLY A 48 -20.52 -7.03 1.70
CA GLY A 48 -21.80 -7.33 2.37
C GLY A 48 -22.21 -6.30 3.43
N ILE A 49 -21.83 -5.02 3.27
CA ILE A 49 -22.13 -3.94 4.20
C ILE A 49 -22.79 -2.74 3.51
N ALA A 50 -23.43 -1.87 4.32
CA ALA A 50 -23.96 -0.62 3.79
C ALA A 50 -22.84 0.37 3.44
N LYS A 51 -22.98 1.09 2.30
CA LYS A 51 -21.99 2.10 1.89
C LYS A 51 -21.79 3.21 2.93
N THR A 52 -22.83 3.52 3.71
CA THR A 52 -22.76 4.48 4.83
C THR A 52 -21.77 4.01 5.91
N THR A 53 -21.57 2.71 6.06
CA THR A 53 -20.58 2.14 6.98
C THR A 53 -19.17 2.43 6.50
N ILE A 54 -18.91 2.36 5.18
CA ILE A 54 -17.64 2.72 4.58
C ILE A 54 -17.39 4.22 4.75
N TYR A 55 -18.31 5.09 4.31
CA TYR A 55 -18.12 6.54 4.37
C TYR A 55 -17.98 7.12 5.79
N ARG A 56 -18.49 6.43 6.80
CA ARG A 56 -18.25 6.81 8.20
C ARG A 56 -16.80 6.63 8.64
N ARG A 57 -16.03 5.75 7.98
CA ARG A 57 -14.63 5.44 8.29
C ARG A 57 -13.66 6.09 7.30
N TRP A 58 -14.00 6.03 6.04
CA TRP A 58 -13.18 6.56 4.94
C TRP A 58 -14.00 7.58 4.15
N PRO A 59 -13.63 8.86 4.20
CA PRO A 59 -14.41 9.94 3.57
C PRO A 59 -14.40 9.86 2.04
N SER A 60 -13.45 9.13 1.44
CA SER A 60 -13.32 8.95 0.00
C SER A 60 -12.83 7.54 -0.36
N LYS A 61 -12.97 7.17 -1.64
CA LYS A 61 -12.36 5.94 -2.18
C LYS A 61 -10.84 5.98 -2.01
N GLY A 62 -10.22 7.12 -2.30
CA GLY A 62 -8.77 7.29 -2.14
C GLY A 62 -8.30 7.01 -0.70
N ALA A 63 -9.00 7.57 0.30
CA ALA A 63 -8.68 7.31 1.71
C ALA A 63 -8.82 5.82 2.09
N LEU A 64 -9.85 5.13 1.57
CA LEU A 64 -10.00 3.69 1.75
C LEU A 64 -8.85 2.92 1.11
N ILE A 65 -8.47 3.26 -0.12
CA ILE A 65 -7.36 2.60 -0.84
C ILE A 65 -6.04 2.80 -0.10
N VAL A 66 -5.76 4.00 0.43
CA VAL A 66 -4.54 4.23 1.23
C VAL A 66 -4.48 3.27 2.43
N ASP A 67 -5.60 3.07 3.14
CA ASP A 67 -5.63 2.14 4.27
C ASP A 67 -5.50 0.67 3.82
N CYS A 68 -6.06 0.30 2.66
CA CYS A 68 -5.83 -1.03 2.07
C CYS A 68 -4.35 -1.25 1.73
N LEU A 69 -3.67 -0.25 1.19
CA LEU A 69 -2.24 -0.34 0.88
C LEU A 69 -1.40 -0.46 2.16
N LEU A 70 -1.72 0.33 3.20
CA LEU A 70 -1.05 0.22 4.49
C LEU A 70 -1.20 -1.17 5.12
N ASP A 71 -2.39 -1.77 5.02
CA ASP A 71 -2.66 -3.13 5.50
C ASP A 71 -1.87 -4.17 4.70
N ALA A 72 -1.84 -4.04 3.37
CA ALA A 72 -1.11 -4.95 2.47
C ALA A 72 0.40 -4.87 2.66
N PHE A 73 0.96 -3.67 2.75
CA PHE A 73 2.41 -3.52 2.96
C PHE A 73 2.83 -3.90 4.38
N GLY A 74 2.05 -3.56 5.40
CA GLY A 74 2.48 -3.74 6.79
C GLY A 74 3.76 -2.96 7.12
N PRO A 75 4.48 -3.31 8.20
CA PRO A 75 5.75 -2.66 8.55
C PRO A 75 6.89 -3.08 7.60
N VAL A 76 7.90 -2.19 7.43
CA VAL A 76 9.13 -2.54 6.71
C VAL A 76 9.78 -3.77 7.36
N PRO A 77 10.13 -4.81 6.59
CA PRO A 77 10.73 -6.04 7.14
C PRO A 77 12.21 -5.83 7.47
N LEU A 78 12.48 -5.05 8.53
CA LEU A 78 13.83 -4.77 9.00
C LEU A 78 14.38 -6.01 9.72
N LYS A 79 15.51 -6.55 9.24
CA LYS A 79 16.17 -7.70 9.84
C LYS A 79 17.33 -7.19 10.71
N GLU A 80 17.35 -7.55 11.99
CA GLU A 80 18.44 -7.21 12.89
C GLU A 80 19.78 -7.78 12.39
N GLY A 81 20.82 -6.93 12.37
CA GLY A 81 22.15 -7.31 11.94
C GLY A 81 22.35 -7.46 10.43
N ALA A 82 21.34 -7.15 9.62
CA ALA A 82 21.49 -7.08 8.17
C ALA A 82 22.46 -5.94 7.80
N ASP A 83 23.34 -6.18 6.85
CA ASP A 83 24.11 -5.10 6.25
C ASP A 83 23.20 -4.23 5.34
N ARG A 84 23.72 -3.07 4.96
CA ARG A 84 23.01 -2.10 4.13
C ARG A 84 22.51 -2.69 2.80
N ALA A 85 23.34 -3.47 2.12
CA ALA A 85 23.00 -4.07 0.84
C ALA A 85 21.91 -5.14 0.99
N GLU A 86 21.98 -5.95 2.05
CA GLU A 86 20.95 -6.92 2.40
C GLU A 86 19.62 -6.24 2.73
N LEU A 87 19.66 -5.15 3.50
CA LEU A 87 18.45 -4.38 3.85
C LEU A 87 17.80 -3.75 2.62
N MET A 88 18.55 -3.12 1.75
CA MET A 88 18.03 -2.52 0.52
C MET A 88 17.49 -3.59 -0.44
N SER A 89 18.23 -4.68 -0.63
CA SER A 89 17.79 -5.79 -1.47
C SER A 89 16.49 -6.42 -0.97
N SER A 90 16.38 -6.68 0.34
CA SER A 90 15.16 -7.23 0.94
C SER A 90 13.99 -6.26 0.86
N THR A 91 14.23 -4.95 1.02
CA THR A 91 13.22 -3.91 0.86
C THR A 91 12.68 -3.85 -0.58
N ILE A 92 13.56 -3.89 -1.60
CA ILE A 92 13.13 -3.90 -3.01
C ILE A 92 12.26 -5.12 -3.29
N ARG A 93 12.68 -6.32 -2.85
CA ARG A 93 11.92 -7.55 -3.05
C ARG A 93 10.58 -7.54 -2.34
N TRP A 94 10.54 -7.03 -1.10
CA TRP A 94 9.31 -6.87 -0.36
C TRP A 94 8.33 -5.92 -1.06
N ILE A 95 8.79 -4.76 -1.53
CA ILE A 95 7.94 -3.82 -2.29
C ILE A 95 7.44 -4.49 -3.57
N ALA A 96 8.31 -5.17 -4.32
CA ALA A 96 7.94 -5.85 -5.56
C ALA A 96 6.91 -6.96 -5.32
N ALA A 97 7.11 -7.79 -4.29
CA ALA A 97 6.18 -8.84 -3.92
C ALA A 97 4.80 -8.27 -3.54
N THR A 98 4.78 -7.22 -2.70
CA THR A 98 3.52 -6.61 -2.27
C THR A 98 2.77 -5.93 -3.42
N ILE A 99 3.47 -5.19 -4.30
CA ILE A 99 2.85 -4.59 -5.50
C ILE A 99 2.35 -5.69 -6.45
N GLY A 100 3.01 -6.85 -6.49
CA GLY A 100 2.60 -8.02 -7.27
C GLY A 100 1.38 -8.76 -6.73
N GLU A 101 0.94 -8.49 -5.51
CA GLU A 101 -0.27 -9.11 -4.96
C GLU A 101 -1.53 -8.67 -5.71
N PRO A 102 -2.54 -9.57 -5.84
CA PRO A 102 -3.75 -9.30 -6.60
C PRO A 102 -4.46 -8.02 -6.17
N GLY A 103 -4.61 -7.07 -7.10
CA GLY A 103 -5.29 -5.80 -6.90
C GLY A 103 -4.49 -4.73 -6.17
N VAL A 104 -3.35 -5.05 -5.54
CA VAL A 104 -2.53 -4.08 -4.81
C VAL A 104 -1.88 -3.09 -5.77
N GLY A 105 -1.19 -3.58 -6.80
CA GLY A 105 -0.53 -2.71 -7.77
C GLY A 105 -1.52 -1.83 -8.54
N ASP A 106 -2.67 -2.36 -8.96
CA ASP A 106 -3.74 -1.59 -9.61
C ASP A 106 -4.31 -0.51 -8.68
N ALA A 107 -4.51 -0.85 -7.40
CA ALA A 107 -4.96 0.10 -6.39
C ALA A 107 -3.95 1.24 -6.19
N PHE A 108 -2.65 0.88 -6.12
CA PHE A 108 -1.56 1.81 -5.95
C PHE A 108 -1.42 2.77 -7.14
N ALA A 109 -1.36 2.24 -8.37
CA ALA A 109 -1.30 3.05 -9.57
C ALA A 109 -2.52 3.98 -9.71
N GLY A 110 -3.71 3.47 -9.38
CA GLY A 110 -4.95 4.24 -9.46
C GLY A 110 -5.01 5.38 -8.45
N VAL A 111 -4.65 5.14 -7.18
CA VAL A 111 -4.66 6.20 -6.16
C VAL A 111 -3.59 7.25 -6.42
N PHE A 112 -2.43 6.87 -6.97
CA PHE A 112 -1.41 7.83 -7.42
C PHE A 112 -1.91 8.72 -8.56
N SER A 113 -2.59 8.12 -9.54
CA SER A 113 -3.19 8.90 -10.64
C SER A 113 -4.20 9.92 -10.13
N ASP A 114 -5.07 9.54 -9.19
CA ASP A 114 -6.02 10.47 -8.57
C ASP A 114 -5.28 11.59 -7.79
N ALA A 115 -4.22 11.25 -7.05
CA ALA A 115 -3.46 12.20 -6.24
C ALA A 115 -2.71 13.26 -7.07
N VAL A 116 -2.44 13.03 -8.35
CA VAL A 116 -1.85 14.04 -9.25
C VAL A 116 -2.71 15.30 -9.30
N SER A 117 -4.03 15.13 -9.30
CA SER A 117 -5.01 16.23 -9.41
C SER A 117 -5.74 16.56 -8.09
N ASP A 118 -5.58 15.74 -7.05
CA ASP A 118 -6.21 15.92 -5.73
C ASP A 118 -5.16 16.20 -4.64
N PRO A 119 -4.95 17.47 -4.25
CA PRO A 119 -3.98 17.85 -3.22
C PRO A 119 -4.29 17.23 -1.85
N ALA A 120 -5.57 17.07 -1.48
CA ALA A 120 -5.95 16.49 -0.20
C ALA A 120 -5.62 15.00 -0.15
N LEU A 121 -5.86 14.27 -1.25
CA LEU A 121 -5.47 12.87 -1.35
C LEU A 121 -3.95 12.71 -1.35
N ARG A 122 -3.22 13.61 -2.01
CA ARG A 122 -1.75 13.62 -2.00
C ARG A 122 -1.19 13.81 -0.59
N GLU A 123 -1.78 14.71 0.22
CA GLU A 123 -1.40 14.88 1.63
C GLU A 123 -1.65 13.61 2.45
N ILE A 124 -2.78 12.93 2.23
CA ILE A 124 -3.08 11.64 2.90
C ILE A 124 -2.04 10.57 2.50
N LEU A 125 -1.70 10.46 1.21
CA LEU A 125 -0.69 9.52 0.71
C LEU A 125 0.68 9.80 1.33
N SER A 126 1.11 11.06 1.33
CA SER A 126 2.40 11.46 1.91
C SER A 126 2.44 11.13 3.41
N ALA A 127 1.51 11.67 4.17
CA ALA A 127 1.55 11.55 5.63
C ALA A 127 1.30 10.12 6.15
N ARG A 128 0.48 9.33 5.47
CA ARG A 128 0.06 8.02 5.96
C ARG A 128 0.77 6.84 5.31
N LEU A 129 1.16 6.95 4.04
CA LEU A 129 1.84 5.88 3.33
C LEU A 129 3.34 6.17 3.18
N GLN A 130 3.75 7.31 2.60
CA GLN A 130 5.16 7.57 2.29
C GLN A 130 6.00 7.85 3.53
N ASP A 131 5.57 8.78 4.40
CA ASP A 131 6.38 9.24 5.53
C ASP A 131 6.75 8.15 6.55
N PRO A 132 5.86 7.23 6.95
CA PRO A 132 6.22 6.15 7.87
C PRO A 132 7.32 5.24 7.30
N TYR A 133 7.23 4.87 6.02
CA TYR A 133 8.24 4.03 5.36
C TYR A 133 9.55 4.78 5.14
N ARG A 134 9.47 6.05 4.73
CA ARG A 134 10.64 6.92 4.60
C ARG A 134 11.40 7.03 5.92
N LEU A 135 10.72 7.35 7.02
CA LEU A 135 11.34 7.47 8.35
C LEU A 135 11.97 6.16 8.81
N ALA A 136 11.28 5.03 8.65
CA ALA A 136 11.82 3.72 9.01
C ALA A 136 13.09 3.37 8.20
N LEU A 137 13.11 3.69 6.92
CA LEU A 137 14.28 3.44 6.05
C LEU A 137 15.42 4.44 6.33
N GLN A 138 15.13 5.70 6.66
CA GLN A 138 16.15 6.67 7.08
C GLN A 138 16.90 6.19 8.32
N ASP A 139 16.15 5.75 9.34
CA ASP A 139 16.73 5.24 10.58
C ASP A 139 17.56 3.97 10.32
N ALA A 140 17.00 3.03 9.55
CA ALA A 140 17.63 1.74 9.30
C ALA A 140 18.86 1.81 8.37
N LEU A 141 18.89 2.77 7.43
CA LEU A 141 19.96 2.93 6.45
C LEU A 141 21.01 3.99 6.85
N ASP A 142 20.71 4.79 7.89
CA ASP A 142 21.50 5.99 8.25
C ASP A 142 21.71 6.92 7.04
N GLU A 143 20.63 7.20 6.30
CA GLU A 143 20.66 7.98 5.07
C GLU A 143 19.81 9.26 5.17
N PRO A 144 20.22 10.35 4.50
CA PRO A 144 19.43 11.57 4.46
C PRO A 144 18.13 11.38 3.67
N GLU A 145 17.13 12.17 4.02
CA GLU A 145 15.77 12.11 3.47
C GLU A 145 15.71 12.04 1.94
N ASN A 146 16.44 12.94 1.28
CA ASN A 146 16.44 13.01 -0.19
C ASN A 146 16.96 11.73 -0.86
N ARG A 147 17.90 11.01 -0.24
CA ARG A 147 18.41 9.75 -0.77
C ARG A 147 17.40 8.62 -0.57
N VAL A 148 16.76 8.57 0.60
CA VAL A 148 15.70 7.58 0.87
C VAL A 148 14.48 7.82 -0.04
N LEU A 149 14.06 9.06 -0.24
CA LEU A 149 13.00 9.40 -1.19
C LEU A 149 13.37 8.94 -2.60
N PHE A 150 14.57 9.26 -3.06
CA PHE A 150 15.02 8.84 -4.40
C PHE A 150 15.09 7.32 -4.55
N PHE A 151 15.48 6.59 -3.50
CA PHE A 151 15.42 5.14 -3.48
C PHE A 151 13.98 4.62 -3.63
N ILE A 152 13.04 5.14 -2.82
CA ILE A 152 11.63 4.76 -2.89
C ILE A 152 11.06 5.06 -4.28
N ASP A 153 11.30 6.27 -4.79
CA ASP A 153 10.82 6.73 -6.10
C ASP A 153 11.37 5.86 -7.24
N SER A 154 12.66 5.50 -7.18
CA SER A 154 13.31 4.65 -8.19
C SER A 154 12.70 3.24 -8.19
N VAL A 155 12.45 2.67 -7.04
CA VAL A 155 11.90 1.30 -6.90
C VAL A 155 10.41 1.28 -7.27
N VAL A 156 9.60 2.07 -6.56
CA VAL A 156 8.13 2.09 -6.76
C VAL A 156 7.79 2.57 -8.16
N GLY A 157 8.45 3.65 -8.65
CA GLY A 157 8.24 4.17 -10.00
C GLY A 157 8.55 3.13 -11.07
N THR A 158 9.64 2.37 -10.93
CA THR A 158 10.01 1.31 -11.89
C THR A 158 9.01 0.17 -11.90
N LEU A 159 8.57 -0.29 -10.71
CA LEU A 159 7.59 -1.37 -10.58
C LEU A 159 6.24 -0.99 -11.17
N LEU A 160 5.72 0.18 -10.81
CA LEU A 160 4.43 0.67 -11.33
C LEU A 160 4.48 0.99 -12.82
N HIS A 161 5.59 1.57 -13.33
CA HIS A 161 5.78 1.80 -14.75
C HIS A 161 5.75 0.49 -15.54
N ARG A 162 6.51 -0.54 -15.09
CA ARG A 162 6.52 -1.84 -15.75
C ARG A 162 5.11 -2.43 -15.79
N MET A 163 4.42 -2.47 -14.67
CA MET A 163 3.06 -2.98 -14.61
C MET A 163 2.09 -2.20 -15.50
N GLY A 164 2.20 -0.88 -15.53
CA GLY A 164 1.38 -0.03 -16.42
C GLY A 164 1.65 -0.26 -17.91
N MET A 165 2.87 -0.66 -18.29
CA MET A 165 3.23 -0.93 -19.68
C MET A 165 2.94 -2.36 -20.13
N THR A 166 3.09 -3.35 -19.24
CA THR A 166 2.95 -4.77 -19.58
C THR A 166 1.62 -5.38 -19.14
N GLY A 167 0.93 -4.76 -18.18
CA GLY A 167 -0.25 -5.31 -17.51
C GLY A 167 0.09 -6.37 -16.45
N GLU A 168 1.38 -6.62 -16.19
CA GLU A 168 1.84 -7.69 -15.29
C GLU A 168 2.90 -7.16 -14.31
N PRO A 169 2.97 -7.71 -13.07
CA PRO A 169 4.04 -7.39 -12.14
C PRO A 169 5.39 -7.91 -12.66
N MET A 170 6.48 -7.37 -12.11
CA MET A 170 7.82 -7.87 -12.41
C MET A 170 7.99 -9.30 -11.93
N VAL A 171 8.62 -10.14 -12.76
CA VAL A 171 9.07 -11.48 -12.37
C VAL A 171 10.37 -11.40 -11.57
N ASP A 172 10.71 -12.45 -10.83
CA ASP A 172 11.89 -12.48 -9.95
C ASP A 172 13.19 -12.06 -10.64
N ALA A 173 13.41 -12.49 -11.90
CA ALA A 173 14.59 -12.13 -12.67
C ALA A 173 14.68 -10.61 -12.96
N ASP A 174 13.54 -9.94 -13.20
CA ASP A 174 13.47 -8.49 -13.38
C ASP A 174 13.70 -7.76 -12.07
N VAL A 175 13.19 -8.31 -10.95
CA VAL A 175 13.44 -7.78 -9.60
C VAL A 175 14.92 -7.91 -9.23
N ASP A 176 15.56 -9.02 -9.57
CA ASP A 176 17.01 -9.21 -9.39
C ASP A 176 17.82 -8.18 -10.19
N ALA A 177 17.42 -7.92 -11.43
CA ALA A 177 18.05 -6.90 -12.26
C ALA A 177 17.86 -5.49 -11.70
N LEU A 178 16.67 -5.17 -11.15
CA LEU A 178 16.41 -3.91 -10.47
C LEU A 178 17.30 -3.75 -9.23
N VAL A 179 17.40 -4.79 -8.40
CA VAL A 179 18.31 -4.81 -7.24
C VAL A 179 19.75 -4.54 -7.69
N ALA A 180 20.26 -5.26 -8.70
CA ALA A 180 21.62 -5.09 -9.20
C ALA A 180 21.89 -3.68 -9.76
N MET A 181 20.86 -3.02 -10.30
CA MET A 181 20.98 -1.66 -10.83
C MET A 181 20.95 -0.61 -9.73
N VAL A 182 20.14 -0.79 -8.70
CA VAL A 182 19.92 0.22 -7.64
C VAL A 182 21.03 0.17 -6.59
N LEU A 183 21.43 -1.03 -6.13
CA LEU A 183 22.39 -1.19 -5.04
C LEU A 183 23.71 -0.42 -5.21
N PRO A 184 24.39 -0.42 -6.36
CA PRO A 184 25.69 0.27 -6.50
C PRO A 184 25.60 1.80 -6.29
N HIS A 185 24.44 2.39 -6.46
CA HIS A 185 24.24 3.84 -6.32
C HIS A 185 23.96 4.25 -4.87
N PHE A 186 23.47 3.33 -4.08
CA PHE A 186 23.10 3.58 -2.68
C PHE A 186 24.04 2.89 -1.68
N ALA A 187 24.79 1.85 -2.10
CA ALA A 187 25.76 1.16 -1.25
C ALA A 187 27.09 1.91 -1.11
N ARG A 188 27.34 2.95 -1.92
CA ARG A 188 28.57 3.75 -1.79
C ARG A 188 28.36 4.80 -0.70
N ASP A 189 29.21 4.78 0.31
CA ASP A 189 29.39 5.92 1.21
C ASP A 189 29.80 7.13 0.35
N VAL A 190 28.87 8.03 0.10
CA VAL A 190 29.23 9.35 -0.43
C VAL A 190 29.74 10.11 0.79
N GLY A 191 31.09 10.07 0.97
CA GLY A 191 31.75 10.90 1.96
C GLY A 191 31.30 12.36 1.83
N PRO A 192 31.31 13.12 2.92
CA PRO A 192 30.86 14.52 2.91
C PRO A 192 31.64 15.31 1.87
N THR A 193 30.92 15.90 0.90
CA THR A 193 31.43 16.96 0.02
C THR A 193 31.49 18.28 0.77
#